data_78f10282c63f2424eb782ebdda8edf2e
#
_entry.id   78f10282c63f2424eb782ebdda8edf2e
#
_cell.length_a   1.000
_cell.length_b   1.000
_cell.length_c   1.000
_cell.angle_alpha   90.00
_cell.angle_beta   90.00
_cell.angle_gamma   90.00
#
_symmetry.space_group_name_H-M   'P 1'
#
loop_
_entity.id
_entity.type
_entity.pdbx_description
1 polymer ?
#
loop_
_entity_poly.entity_id
_entity_poly.type
_entity_poly.pdbx_seq_one_letter_code
_entity_poly.pdbx_strand_id
1 'polypeptide(L)'
;MFTGLVENTAKVISLSSSKLSLELSSSGKKKDELGNSISVNGVCLTISDVTDNKITFDVSHETVERTGLVKLKPGDYVNIERSMSAEGRFHGHFVTGHVDTVARVMDIKKSSTAWDLDLIFEDNVFFKWTANKGSICVNGVSLTINKIEGNKIRLTLIPHTLEKTNLIKLNNSDLVNVEFDILSKYLENLIFGKQPSEKEIKNKQSTITEEKLRELGYVK
;
A
#
# COMPACT_ATOMS: atom_id res chain seq x y z
N MET A 1 -3.82 5.34 -6.96
CA MET A 1 -2.97 4.23 -7.42
C MET A 1 -1.53 4.69 -7.45
N PHE A 2 -0.60 3.83 -7.04
CA PHE A 2 0.83 4.09 -6.85
C PHE A 2 1.65 3.03 -7.58
N THR A 3 2.96 3.19 -7.58
CA THR A 3 3.89 2.27 -8.26
C THR A 3 4.82 1.54 -7.28
N GLY A 4 4.89 2.00 -6.04
CA GLY A 4 5.85 1.53 -5.04
C GLY A 4 7.24 2.16 -5.20
N LEU A 5 7.33 3.27 -5.93
CA LEU A 5 8.53 4.09 -6.02
C LEU A 5 8.39 5.30 -5.11
N VAL A 6 8.99 5.17 -3.94
CA VAL A 6 9.00 6.24 -2.94
C VAL A 6 9.69 7.48 -3.50
N GLU A 7 9.00 8.61 -3.48
CA GLU A 7 9.54 9.89 -3.94
C GLU A 7 10.46 10.52 -2.89
N ASN A 8 10.04 10.47 -1.63
CA ASN A 8 10.72 11.08 -0.48
C ASN A 8 10.31 10.41 0.83
N THR A 9 10.97 10.79 1.91
CA THR A 9 10.48 10.55 3.27
C THR A 9 9.94 11.84 3.86
N ALA A 10 8.92 11.73 4.73
CA ALA A 10 8.35 12.84 5.49
C ALA A 10 8.47 12.57 6.98
N LYS A 11 8.60 13.64 7.77
CA LYS A 11 8.69 13.55 9.22
C LYS A 11 7.28 13.59 9.83
N VAL A 12 6.99 12.70 10.75
CA VAL A 12 5.75 12.71 11.52
C VAL A 12 5.78 13.87 12.51
N ILE A 13 4.79 14.75 12.41
CA ILE A 13 4.55 15.85 13.37
C ILE A 13 3.67 15.33 14.50
N SER A 14 2.54 14.69 14.15
CA SER A 14 1.58 14.16 15.11
C SER A 14 0.75 13.04 14.49
N LEU A 15 0.32 12.10 15.33
CA LEU A 15 -0.71 11.11 15.03
C LEU A 15 -1.73 11.11 16.16
N SER A 16 -2.99 11.20 15.81
CA SER A 16 -4.15 11.03 16.71
C SER A 16 -5.01 9.88 16.21
N SER A 17 -6.11 9.62 16.89
CA SER A 17 -7.08 8.58 16.49
C SER A 17 -7.73 8.82 15.11
N SER A 18 -7.67 10.05 14.59
CA SER A 18 -8.36 10.43 13.35
C SER A 18 -7.52 11.27 12.39
N LYS A 19 -6.33 11.72 12.80
CA LYS A 19 -5.50 12.61 11.96
C LYS A 19 -4.02 12.27 12.07
N LEU A 20 -3.36 12.25 10.91
CA LEU A 20 -1.91 12.19 10.78
C LEU A 20 -1.41 13.49 10.14
N SER A 21 -0.44 14.15 10.77
CA SER A 21 0.22 15.33 10.20
C SER A 21 1.68 15.04 9.93
N LEU A 22 2.14 15.39 8.73
CA LEU A 22 3.50 15.18 8.26
C LEU A 22 4.13 16.52 7.85
N GLU A 23 5.43 16.62 8.07
CA GLU A 23 6.27 17.67 7.52
C GLU A 23 6.98 17.14 6.28
N LEU A 24 6.73 17.76 5.12
CA LEU A 24 7.40 17.43 3.87
C LEU A 24 8.69 18.25 3.75
N SER A 25 9.79 17.60 3.34
CA SER A 25 10.96 18.35 2.91
C SER A 25 10.63 19.15 1.64
N SER A 26 10.98 20.42 1.61
CA SER A 26 10.60 21.44 0.63
C SER A 26 11.05 21.20 -0.82
N SER A 27 11.47 20.02 -1.21
CA SER A 27 12.13 19.71 -2.48
C SER A 27 11.21 19.26 -3.62
N GLY A 28 9.88 19.38 -3.50
CA GLY A 28 8.95 18.94 -4.54
C GLY A 28 8.14 20.08 -5.16
N LYS A 29 8.36 20.39 -6.44
CA LYS A 29 7.58 21.36 -7.23
C LYS A 29 6.13 20.93 -7.54
N LYS A 30 5.70 19.76 -7.09
CA LYS A 30 4.32 19.32 -7.22
C LYS A 30 3.50 19.90 -6.07
N LYS A 31 2.46 20.63 -6.42
CA LYS A 31 1.54 21.21 -5.45
C LYS A 31 0.62 20.11 -4.94
N ASP A 32 0.74 19.79 -3.66
CA ASP A 32 -0.19 18.90 -3.00
C ASP A 32 -1.49 19.67 -2.74
N GLU A 33 -2.65 19.06 -3.06
CA GLU A 33 -3.95 19.70 -2.98
C GLU A 33 -4.91 18.88 -2.13
N LEU A 34 -5.90 19.54 -1.53
CA LEU A 34 -6.98 18.87 -0.80
C LEU A 34 -7.65 17.81 -1.68
N GLY A 35 -7.93 16.66 -1.11
CA GLY A 35 -8.55 15.55 -1.82
C GLY A 35 -7.57 14.68 -2.62
N ASN A 36 -6.32 15.08 -2.81
CA ASN A 36 -5.33 14.21 -3.42
C ASN A 36 -4.99 13.02 -2.49
N SER A 37 -4.65 11.89 -3.10
CA SER A 37 -4.18 10.72 -2.37
C SER A 37 -2.67 10.64 -2.34
N ILE A 38 -2.12 10.34 -1.18
CA ILE A 38 -0.69 10.05 -0.96
C ILE A 38 -0.57 8.70 -0.28
N SER A 39 0.37 7.87 -0.72
CA SER A 39 0.81 6.67 -0.03
C SER A 39 1.77 7.06 1.09
N VAL A 40 1.39 6.76 2.33
CA VAL A 40 2.20 6.99 3.54
C VAL A 40 2.58 5.64 4.12
N ASN A 41 3.85 5.25 4.02
CA ASN A 41 4.29 3.88 4.35
C ASN A 41 3.39 2.80 3.71
N GLY A 42 2.98 3.00 2.45
CA GLY A 42 2.12 2.08 1.73
C GLY A 42 0.63 2.21 2.04
N VAL A 43 0.22 3.11 2.92
CA VAL A 43 -1.20 3.37 3.23
C VAL A 43 -1.70 4.53 2.39
N CYS A 44 -2.74 4.31 1.59
CA CYS A 44 -3.39 5.36 0.80
C CYS A 44 -4.19 6.28 1.74
N LEU A 45 -3.77 7.53 1.86
CA LEU A 45 -4.44 8.54 2.66
C LEU A 45 -4.82 9.74 1.81
N THR A 46 -5.98 10.32 2.11
CA THR A 46 -6.48 11.52 1.44
C THR A 46 -6.09 12.77 2.23
N ILE A 47 -5.56 13.76 1.54
CA ILE A 47 -5.18 15.05 2.12
C ILE A 47 -6.43 15.78 2.58
N SER A 48 -6.49 16.14 3.86
CA SER A 48 -7.58 16.93 4.47
C SER A 48 -7.18 18.36 4.81
N ASP A 49 -5.86 18.66 4.85
CA ASP A 49 -5.36 20.02 5.04
C ASP A 49 -3.92 20.15 4.52
N VAL A 50 -3.59 21.31 3.95
CA VAL A 50 -2.24 21.66 3.49
C VAL A 50 -1.91 23.07 3.95
N THR A 51 -0.83 23.20 4.70
CA THR A 51 -0.33 24.49 5.20
C THR A 51 1.19 24.52 5.06
N ASP A 52 1.72 25.38 4.21
CA ASP A 52 3.14 25.49 3.88
C ASP A 52 3.76 24.12 3.50
N ASN A 53 4.63 23.59 4.38
CA ASN A 53 5.26 22.26 4.21
C ASN A 53 4.62 21.17 5.07
N LYS A 54 3.47 21.45 5.70
CA LYS A 54 2.72 20.49 6.51
C LYS A 54 1.52 19.97 5.75
N ILE A 55 1.37 18.66 5.68
CA ILE A 55 0.19 17.99 5.15
C ILE A 55 -0.49 17.21 6.26
N THR A 56 -1.81 17.30 6.33
CA THR A 56 -2.65 16.56 7.26
C THR A 56 -3.59 15.64 6.50
N PHE A 57 -3.76 14.43 7.01
CA PHE A 57 -4.63 13.39 6.48
C PHE A 57 -5.69 13.03 7.51
N ASP A 58 -6.90 12.76 7.05
CA ASP A 58 -7.87 12.04 7.86
C ASP A 58 -7.57 10.54 7.81
N VAL A 59 -7.54 9.91 8.98
CA VAL A 59 -7.23 8.49 9.12
C VAL A 59 -8.37 7.81 9.83
N SER A 60 -8.91 6.72 9.26
CA SER A 60 -9.92 5.93 9.92
C SER A 60 -9.33 5.13 11.09
N HIS A 61 -10.14 4.86 12.10
CA HIS A 61 -9.74 4.01 13.24
C HIS A 61 -9.25 2.64 12.75
N GLU A 62 -9.96 2.03 11.81
CA GLU A 62 -9.59 0.75 11.20
C GLU A 62 -8.21 0.82 10.53
N THR A 63 -7.91 1.91 9.80
CA THR A 63 -6.60 2.09 9.16
C THR A 63 -5.48 2.16 10.19
N VAL A 64 -5.69 2.89 11.29
CA VAL A 64 -4.69 2.98 12.36
C VAL A 64 -4.45 1.62 13.01
N GLU A 65 -5.51 0.85 13.29
CA GLU A 65 -5.38 -0.45 13.97
C GLU A 65 -4.78 -1.55 13.09
N ARG A 66 -5.13 -1.55 11.80
CA ARG A 66 -4.72 -2.62 10.87
C ARG A 66 -3.36 -2.39 10.23
N THR A 67 -2.73 -1.25 10.46
CA THR A 67 -1.45 -0.90 9.84
C THR A 67 -0.40 -0.54 10.88
N GLY A 68 0.86 -0.52 10.46
CA GLY A 68 1.97 -0.05 11.27
C GLY A 68 1.89 1.44 11.66
N LEU A 69 0.90 2.20 11.15
CA LEU A 69 0.71 3.61 11.52
C LEU A 69 0.47 3.77 13.02
N VAL A 70 -0.18 2.81 13.68
CA VAL A 70 -0.42 2.84 15.14
C VAL A 70 0.87 3.00 15.97
N LYS A 71 2.02 2.61 15.42
CA LYS A 71 3.32 2.69 16.11
C LYS A 71 4.07 4.00 15.87
N LEU A 72 3.61 4.84 14.94
CA LEU A 72 4.28 6.09 14.60
C LEU A 72 4.25 7.07 15.78
N LYS A 73 5.37 7.74 15.95
CA LYS A 73 5.57 8.78 16.97
C LYS A 73 6.04 10.08 16.29
N PRO A 74 5.80 11.24 16.91
CA PRO A 74 6.41 12.48 16.46
C PRO A 74 7.93 12.33 16.34
N GLY A 75 8.46 12.74 15.19
CA GLY A 75 9.88 12.60 14.85
C GLY A 75 10.24 11.39 13.99
N ASP A 76 9.35 10.39 13.86
CA ASP A 76 9.55 9.26 12.93
C ASP A 76 9.52 9.74 11.48
N TYR A 77 10.07 8.92 10.58
CA TYR A 77 10.06 9.17 9.15
C TYR A 77 9.23 8.09 8.44
N VAL A 78 8.37 8.53 7.52
CA VAL A 78 7.52 7.68 6.70
C VAL A 78 7.85 7.86 5.22
N ASN A 79 7.74 6.79 4.43
CA ASN A 79 7.87 6.84 2.98
C ASN A 79 6.66 7.53 2.37
N ILE A 80 6.88 8.36 1.36
CA ILE A 80 5.84 9.13 0.66
C ILE A 80 5.93 8.86 -0.84
N GLU A 81 4.80 8.54 -1.43
CA GLU A 81 4.60 8.50 -2.88
C GLU A 81 3.25 9.16 -3.21
N ARG A 82 3.25 10.10 -4.13
CA ARG A 82 2.02 10.70 -4.66
C ARG A 82 1.33 9.75 -5.64
N SER A 83 0.03 9.88 -5.79
CA SER A 83 -0.69 9.12 -6.80
C SER A 83 -0.10 9.37 -8.19
N MET A 84 0.00 8.28 -8.99
CA MET A 84 0.56 8.32 -10.33
C MET A 84 -0.29 9.22 -11.23
N SER A 85 0.36 10.09 -12.00
CA SER A 85 -0.30 10.86 -13.05
C SER A 85 -0.62 9.98 -14.26
N ALA A 86 -1.62 10.37 -15.07
CA ALA A 86 -1.99 9.64 -16.29
C ALA A 86 -0.86 9.56 -17.33
N GLU A 87 0.05 10.53 -17.31
CA GLU A 87 1.22 10.60 -18.19
C GLU A 87 2.48 9.99 -17.55
N GLY A 88 2.38 9.51 -16.30
CA GLY A 88 3.48 8.95 -15.54
C GLY A 88 3.94 7.61 -16.11
N ARG A 89 5.24 7.30 -15.93
CA ARG A 89 5.77 5.96 -16.24
C ARG A 89 5.49 5.01 -15.09
N PHE A 90 5.20 3.79 -15.44
CA PHE A 90 5.01 2.70 -14.51
C PHE A 90 6.34 1.95 -14.29
N HIS A 91 7.00 2.17 -13.14
CA HIS A 91 8.35 1.64 -12.89
C HIS A 91 8.41 0.49 -11.87
N GLY A 92 7.39 0.30 -11.04
CA GLY A 92 7.32 -0.75 -10.03
C GLY A 92 6.27 -1.82 -10.39
N HIS A 93 5.28 -1.98 -9.49
CA HIS A 93 4.10 -2.82 -9.75
C HIS A 93 2.83 -2.07 -9.31
N PHE A 94 1.65 -2.64 -9.54
CA PHE A 94 0.38 -2.02 -9.13
C PHE A 94 0.26 -2.00 -7.61
N VAL A 95 0.46 -0.84 -7.01
CA VAL A 95 0.28 -0.59 -5.58
C VAL A 95 -0.96 0.26 -5.39
N THR A 96 -1.91 -0.25 -4.61
CA THR A 96 -3.18 0.44 -4.36
C THR A 96 -3.13 1.33 -3.14
N GLY A 97 -2.21 1.05 -2.23
CA GLY A 97 -2.13 1.66 -0.90
C GLY A 97 -3.09 1.00 0.10
N HIS A 98 -3.61 -0.17 -0.22
CA HIS A 98 -4.49 -0.94 0.64
C HIS A 98 -3.71 -2.07 1.30
N VAL A 99 -3.12 -1.75 2.45
CA VAL A 99 -2.31 -2.68 3.24
C VAL A 99 -3.11 -3.91 3.63
N ASP A 100 -2.58 -5.08 3.31
CA ASP A 100 -3.23 -6.36 3.64
C ASP A 100 -2.94 -6.82 5.06
N THR A 101 -1.69 -6.60 5.49
CA THR A 101 -1.19 -7.07 6.78
C THR A 101 0.05 -6.30 7.21
N VAL A 102 0.48 -6.56 8.42
CA VAL A 102 1.81 -6.16 8.89
C VAL A 102 2.71 -7.39 9.02
N ALA A 103 3.97 -7.23 8.67
CA ALA A 103 4.99 -8.24 8.92
C ALA A 103 6.01 -7.72 9.93
N ARG A 104 6.66 -8.63 10.63
CA ARG A 104 7.75 -8.31 11.55
C ARG A 104 9.10 -8.54 10.88
N VAL A 105 10.00 -7.59 11.02
CA VAL A 105 11.40 -7.74 10.64
C VAL A 105 12.03 -8.81 11.54
N MET A 106 12.42 -9.93 10.95
CA MET A 106 13.04 -11.04 11.66
C MET A 106 14.56 -10.88 11.74
N ASP A 107 15.18 -10.53 10.61
CA ASP A 107 16.62 -10.36 10.49
C ASP A 107 16.98 -9.39 9.38
N ILE A 108 18.09 -8.67 9.54
CA ILE A 108 18.67 -7.77 8.54
C ILE A 108 20.15 -8.08 8.39
N LYS A 109 20.52 -8.68 7.25
CA LYS A 109 21.92 -8.95 6.91
C LYS A 109 22.47 -7.85 6.02
N LYS A 110 23.34 -7.01 6.61
CA LYS A 110 23.93 -5.85 5.93
C LYS A 110 25.21 -6.25 5.22
N SER A 111 25.32 -5.87 3.94
CA SER A 111 26.57 -5.96 3.18
C SER A 111 26.84 -4.61 2.48
N SER A 112 28.02 -4.47 1.90
CA SER A 112 28.41 -3.27 1.14
C SER A 112 27.62 -3.09 -0.15
N THR A 113 27.06 -4.16 -0.71
CA THR A 113 26.36 -4.14 -2.01
C THR A 113 24.86 -4.16 -1.89
N ALA A 114 24.31 -4.73 -0.81
CA ALA A 114 22.87 -4.84 -0.58
C ALA A 114 22.57 -5.31 0.85
N TRP A 115 21.33 -5.14 1.29
CA TRP A 115 20.85 -5.71 2.56
C TRP A 115 19.80 -6.79 2.26
N ASP A 116 19.94 -7.95 2.89
CA ASP A 116 18.87 -8.93 2.92
C ASP A 116 17.97 -8.67 4.12
N LEU A 117 16.67 -8.52 3.85
CA LEU A 117 15.62 -8.28 4.81
C LEU A 117 14.74 -9.53 4.89
N ASP A 118 14.71 -10.18 6.03
CA ASP A 118 13.84 -11.32 6.31
C ASP A 118 12.60 -10.84 7.09
N LEU A 119 11.43 -11.01 6.49
CA LEU A 119 10.14 -10.70 7.09
C LEU A 119 9.45 -12.00 7.53
N ILE A 120 8.84 -11.97 8.72
CA ILE A 120 8.00 -13.07 9.23
C ILE A 120 6.56 -12.59 9.38
N PHE A 121 5.63 -13.44 8.99
CA PHE A 121 4.19 -13.19 9.04
C PHE A 121 3.56 -14.06 10.15
N GLU A 122 2.58 -13.51 10.85
CA GLU A 122 1.84 -14.25 11.88
C GLU A 122 0.87 -15.26 11.24
N ASP A 123 0.31 -14.92 10.07
CA ASP A 123 -0.64 -15.76 9.34
C ASP A 123 -0.09 -16.18 7.98
N ASN A 124 -0.28 -17.46 7.66
CA ASN A 124 0.13 -18.06 6.40
C ASN A 124 -0.89 -17.86 5.26
N VAL A 125 -2.07 -17.32 5.54
CA VAL A 125 -3.16 -17.15 4.56
C VAL A 125 -2.75 -16.29 3.37
N PHE A 126 -1.81 -15.36 3.57
CA PHE A 126 -1.35 -14.44 2.54
C PHE A 126 -0.34 -15.04 1.54
N PHE A 127 0.27 -16.20 1.87
CA PHE A 127 1.32 -16.78 1.02
C PHE A 127 0.81 -17.28 -0.34
N LYS A 128 -0.49 -17.54 -0.46
CA LYS A 128 -1.16 -17.82 -1.74
C LYS A 128 -1.04 -16.67 -2.76
N TRP A 129 -0.76 -15.43 -2.31
CA TRP A 129 -0.54 -14.26 -3.14
C TRP A 129 0.93 -13.97 -3.42
N THR A 130 1.82 -14.86 -3.05
CA THR A 130 3.26 -14.69 -3.23
C THR A 130 3.82 -15.68 -4.24
N ALA A 131 4.86 -15.24 -4.95
CA ALA A 131 5.65 -16.10 -5.82
C ALA A 131 7.13 -15.73 -5.71
N ASN A 132 8.01 -16.72 -5.83
CA ASN A 132 9.44 -16.42 -5.98
C ASN A 132 9.65 -15.55 -7.21
N LYS A 133 10.41 -14.45 -7.06
CA LYS A 133 10.63 -13.41 -8.06
C LYS A 133 9.38 -12.55 -8.38
N GLY A 134 8.28 -12.74 -7.65
CA GLY A 134 7.13 -11.85 -7.70
C GLY A 134 7.38 -10.53 -6.98
N SER A 135 6.44 -9.59 -7.13
CA SER A 135 6.46 -8.29 -6.48
C SER A 135 5.73 -8.31 -5.14
N ILE A 136 6.19 -7.47 -4.24
CA ILE A 136 5.55 -7.19 -2.94
C ILE A 136 5.83 -5.73 -2.57
N CYS A 137 4.87 -5.08 -1.94
CA CYS A 137 5.04 -3.73 -1.45
C CYS A 137 5.26 -3.74 0.06
N VAL A 138 6.38 -3.16 0.51
CA VAL A 138 6.74 -3.08 1.94
C VAL A 138 6.95 -1.62 2.32
N ASN A 139 6.17 -1.10 3.27
CA ASN A 139 6.14 0.32 3.63
C ASN A 139 6.06 1.23 2.39
N GLY A 140 5.26 0.86 1.38
CA GLY A 140 5.11 1.61 0.14
C GLY A 140 6.23 1.41 -0.87
N VAL A 141 7.18 0.54 -0.62
CA VAL A 141 8.32 0.25 -1.53
C VAL A 141 8.04 -1.02 -2.31
N SER A 142 8.08 -0.94 -3.65
CA SER A 142 8.02 -2.10 -4.54
C SER A 142 9.32 -2.90 -4.47
N LEU A 143 9.23 -4.15 -4.05
CA LEU A 143 10.38 -5.04 -3.87
C LEU A 143 10.14 -6.39 -4.54
N THR A 144 11.23 -7.09 -4.86
CA THR A 144 11.19 -8.43 -5.41
C THR A 144 11.35 -9.47 -4.30
N ILE A 145 10.49 -10.48 -4.29
CA ILE A 145 10.58 -11.63 -3.41
C ILE A 145 11.71 -12.55 -3.90
N ASN A 146 12.78 -12.64 -3.11
CA ASN A 146 13.92 -13.49 -3.47
C ASN A 146 13.72 -14.94 -3.05
N LYS A 147 13.09 -15.14 -1.88
CA LYS A 147 12.87 -16.48 -1.31
C LYS A 147 11.63 -16.49 -0.42
N ILE A 148 10.92 -17.60 -0.43
CA ILE A 148 9.79 -17.89 0.45
C ILE A 148 10.12 -19.18 1.21
N GLU A 149 10.04 -19.16 2.55
CA GLU A 149 10.30 -20.31 3.42
C GLU A 149 9.27 -20.35 4.56
N GLY A 150 8.28 -21.22 4.44
CA GLY A 150 7.18 -21.30 5.41
C GLY A 150 6.44 -19.96 5.52
N ASN A 151 6.50 -19.33 6.70
CA ASN A 151 5.89 -18.02 6.94
C ASN A 151 6.87 -16.85 6.82
N LYS A 152 7.98 -17.03 6.08
CA LYS A 152 9.02 -16.02 5.90
C LYS A 152 9.22 -15.66 4.44
N ILE A 153 9.51 -14.40 4.20
CA ILE A 153 9.87 -13.85 2.91
C ILE A 153 11.22 -13.15 3.04
N ARG A 154 12.15 -13.45 2.13
CA ARG A 154 13.41 -12.72 1.97
C ARG A 154 13.33 -11.75 0.82
N LEU A 155 13.73 -10.52 1.09
CA LEU A 155 13.86 -9.41 0.14
C LEU A 155 15.31 -8.94 0.12
N THR A 156 15.76 -8.35 -1.00
CA THR A 156 17.07 -7.71 -1.08
C THR A 156 16.90 -6.23 -1.38
N LEU A 157 17.45 -5.39 -0.53
CA LEU A 157 17.41 -3.93 -0.63
C LEU A 157 18.73 -3.43 -1.23
N ILE A 158 18.67 -2.82 -2.41
CA ILE A 158 19.83 -2.20 -3.06
C ILE A 158 20.14 -0.84 -2.43
N PRO A 159 21.38 -0.33 -2.55
CA PRO A 159 21.80 0.94 -1.94
C PRO A 159 20.86 2.12 -2.24
N HIS A 160 20.42 2.24 -3.48
CA HIS A 160 19.49 3.30 -3.88
C HIS A 160 18.16 3.26 -3.11
N THR A 161 17.59 2.07 -2.91
CA THR A 161 16.36 1.90 -2.12
C THR A 161 16.58 2.29 -0.66
N LEU A 162 17.71 1.90 -0.08
CA LEU A 162 18.06 2.26 1.29
C LEU A 162 18.21 3.77 1.46
N GLU A 163 18.88 4.44 0.51
CA GLU A 163 19.08 5.89 0.54
C GLU A 163 17.78 6.69 0.46
N LYS A 164 16.83 6.22 -0.36
CA LYS A 164 15.61 6.96 -0.67
C LYS A 164 14.42 6.65 0.24
N THR A 165 14.53 5.64 1.08
CA THR A 165 13.39 5.15 1.87
C THR A 165 13.73 5.05 3.37
N ASN A 166 12.68 4.96 4.19
CA ASN A 166 12.86 4.72 5.62
C ASN A 166 13.30 3.28 5.95
N LEU A 167 13.41 2.39 4.97
CA LEU A 167 13.84 1.00 5.19
C LEU A 167 15.28 0.91 5.75
N ILE A 168 16.12 1.92 5.49
CA ILE A 168 17.47 2.01 6.08
C ILE A 168 17.45 2.09 7.62
N LYS A 169 16.33 2.55 8.21
CA LYS A 169 16.16 2.74 9.67
C LYS A 169 15.59 1.51 10.37
N LEU A 170 15.21 0.47 9.62
CA LEU A 170 14.62 -0.74 10.19
C LEU A 170 15.59 -1.48 11.09
N ASN A 171 15.05 -2.01 12.17
CA ASN A 171 15.72 -2.88 13.12
C ASN A 171 14.92 -4.20 13.26
N ASN A 172 15.56 -5.21 13.84
CA ASN A 172 14.88 -6.46 14.17
C ASN A 172 13.69 -6.18 15.11
N SER A 173 12.60 -6.88 14.88
CA SER A 173 11.30 -6.74 15.55
C SER A 173 10.44 -5.56 15.15
N ASP A 174 10.91 -4.65 14.29
CA ASP A 174 10.07 -3.59 13.75
C ASP A 174 8.92 -4.19 12.92
N LEU A 175 7.81 -3.47 12.87
CA LEU A 175 6.66 -3.81 12.04
C LEU A 175 6.70 -2.99 10.76
N VAL A 176 6.38 -3.66 9.64
CA VAL A 176 6.27 -3.03 8.32
C VAL A 176 4.91 -3.33 7.70
N ASN A 177 4.33 -2.37 7.01
CA ASN A 177 3.12 -2.56 6.22
C ASN A 177 3.42 -3.40 4.99
N VAL A 178 2.56 -4.34 4.67
CA VAL A 178 2.69 -5.21 3.50
C VAL A 178 1.41 -5.17 2.69
N GLU A 179 1.57 -4.91 1.39
CA GLU A 179 0.53 -5.08 0.38
C GLU A 179 1.03 -6.07 -0.66
N PHE A 180 0.25 -7.12 -0.92
CA PHE A 180 0.56 -8.11 -1.96
C PHE A 180 0.09 -7.60 -3.32
N ASP A 181 0.75 -8.07 -4.39
CA ASP A 181 0.40 -7.68 -5.74
C ASP A 181 -1.08 -7.97 -6.02
N ILE A 182 -1.81 -6.94 -6.42
CA ILE A 182 -3.25 -7.00 -6.68
C ILE A 182 -3.59 -8.04 -7.76
N LEU A 183 -2.69 -8.28 -8.70
CA LEU A 183 -2.88 -9.28 -9.75
C LEU A 183 -3.00 -10.69 -9.18
N SER A 184 -2.21 -11.01 -8.14
CA SER A 184 -2.29 -12.33 -7.48
C SER A 184 -3.63 -12.53 -6.77
N LYS A 185 -4.22 -11.48 -6.20
CA LYS A 185 -5.53 -11.51 -5.55
C LYS A 185 -6.65 -11.71 -6.57
N TYR A 186 -6.57 -11.05 -7.74
CA TYR A 186 -7.53 -11.25 -8.81
C TYR A 186 -7.42 -12.66 -9.42
N LEU A 187 -6.20 -13.17 -9.63
CA LEU A 187 -5.98 -14.53 -10.12
C LEU A 187 -6.53 -15.57 -9.16
N GLU A 188 -6.28 -15.43 -7.85
CA GLU A 188 -6.85 -16.32 -6.85
C GLU A 188 -8.38 -16.30 -6.91
N ASN A 189 -8.99 -15.13 -6.96
CA ASN A 189 -10.44 -15.01 -7.02
C ASN A 189 -11.03 -15.61 -8.31
N LEU A 190 -10.34 -15.48 -9.45
CA LEU A 190 -10.77 -16.07 -10.72
C LEU A 190 -10.67 -17.60 -10.73
N ILE A 191 -9.63 -18.16 -10.06
CA ILE A 191 -9.37 -19.60 -10.06
C ILE A 191 -10.19 -20.30 -8.96
N PHE A 192 -10.26 -19.72 -7.78
CA PHE A 192 -10.85 -20.36 -6.59
C PHE A 192 -12.08 -19.62 -6.04
N GLY A 193 -12.40 -18.43 -6.58
CA GLY A 193 -13.60 -17.69 -6.22
C GLY A 193 -14.85 -18.50 -6.57
N LYS A 194 -15.86 -18.46 -5.70
CA LYS A 194 -17.16 -19.06 -6.02
C LYS A 194 -17.74 -18.32 -7.22
N GLN A 195 -17.80 -18.96 -8.38
CA GLN A 195 -18.60 -18.49 -9.49
C GLN A 195 -20.06 -18.44 -9.01
N PRO A 196 -20.77 -17.31 -9.19
CA PRO A 196 -22.19 -17.27 -8.86
C PRO A 196 -22.90 -18.39 -9.61
N SER A 197 -23.72 -19.17 -8.92
CA SER A 197 -24.49 -20.25 -9.55
C SER A 197 -25.43 -19.64 -10.63
N GLU A 198 -25.78 -20.43 -11.65
CA GLU A 198 -26.73 -19.97 -12.67
C GLU A 198 -28.05 -19.44 -12.07
N LYS A 199 -28.46 -19.95 -10.91
CA LYS A 199 -29.62 -19.45 -10.16
C LYS A 199 -29.39 -18.05 -9.58
N GLU A 200 -28.19 -17.78 -9.08
CA GLU A 200 -27.82 -16.45 -8.56
C GLU A 200 -27.64 -15.44 -9.69
N ILE A 201 -27.16 -15.87 -10.86
CA ILE A 201 -27.08 -15.03 -12.06
C ILE A 201 -28.49 -14.70 -12.56
N LYS A 202 -29.39 -15.70 -12.62
CA LYS A 202 -30.78 -15.48 -13.02
C LYS A 202 -31.56 -14.60 -12.04
N ASN A 203 -31.27 -14.69 -10.75
CA ASN A 203 -31.88 -13.81 -9.74
C ASN A 203 -31.26 -12.39 -9.73
N LYS A 204 -30.07 -12.20 -10.32
CA LYS A 204 -29.41 -10.91 -10.51
C LYS A 204 -29.55 -10.36 -11.92
N GLN A 205 -30.18 -11.12 -12.85
CA GLN A 205 -30.62 -10.52 -14.11
C GLN A 205 -31.55 -9.37 -13.75
N SER A 206 -31.10 -8.20 -14.08
CA SER A 206 -31.67 -6.93 -13.69
C SER A 206 -33.18 -6.95 -13.79
N THR A 207 -33.87 -6.59 -12.75
CA THR A 207 -35.28 -6.21 -12.74
C THR A 207 -35.56 -4.93 -13.55
N ILE A 208 -34.59 -4.49 -14.36
CA ILE A 208 -34.76 -3.39 -15.31
C ILE A 208 -35.37 -3.99 -16.56
N THR A 209 -36.70 -4.04 -16.58
CA THR A 209 -37.47 -4.38 -17.75
C THR A 209 -37.58 -3.14 -18.64
N GLU A 210 -37.89 -3.35 -19.93
CA GLU A 210 -38.15 -2.26 -20.85
C GLU A 210 -39.29 -1.35 -20.37
N GLU A 211 -40.26 -1.94 -19.68
CA GLU A 211 -41.36 -1.23 -19.00
C GLU A 211 -40.85 -0.29 -17.91
N LYS A 212 -39.89 -0.75 -17.09
CA LYS A 212 -39.25 0.05 -16.07
C LYS A 212 -38.40 1.19 -16.63
N LEU A 213 -37.73 0.95 -17.77
CA LEU A 213 -36.99 1.99 -18.48
C LEU A 213 -37.92 3.04 -19.10
N ARG A 214 -39.11 2.63 -19.58
CA ARG A 214 -40.15 3.56 -20.05
C ARG A 214 -40.70 4.41 -18.91
N GLU A 215 -41.05 3.79 -17.77
CA GLU A 215 -41.48 4.52 -16.57
C GLU A 215 -40.47 5.58 -16.09
N LEU A 216 -39.19 5.26 -16.23
CA LEU A 216 -38.08 6.15 -15.84
C LEU A 216 -37.67 7.15 -16.94
N GLY A 217 -38.32 7.11 -18.12
CA GLY A 217 -38.11 8.05 -19.22
C GLY A 217 -36.85 7.80 -20.07
N TYR A 218 -36.19 6.64 -19.93
CA TYR A 218 -35.00 6.30 -20.70
C TYR A 218 -35.27 5.68 -22.07
N VAL A 219 -36.48 5.19 -22.31
CA VAL A 219 -36.94 4.65 -23.60
C VAL A 219 -38.29 5.27 -23.93
N LYS A 220 -38.48 5.69 -25.20
CA LYS A 220 -39.75 6.23 -25.73
C LYS A 220 -40.69 5.12 -26.15
#